data_4aecf8d9239c3dd907926ad56fdefaf7
#
_entry.id   4aecf8d9239c3dd907926ad56fdefaf7
#
_cell.length_a   1.000
_cell.length_b   1.000
_cell.length_c   1.000
_cell.angle_alpha   90.00
_cell.angle_beta   90.00
_cell.angle_gamma   90.00
#
_symmetry.space_group_name_H-M   'P 1'
#
loop_
_entity.id
_entity.type
_entity.pdbx_description
1 polymer ?
#
loop_
_entity_poly.entity_id
_entity_poly.type
_entity_poly.pdbx_seq_one_letter_code
_entity_poly.pdbx_strand_id
1 'polypeptide(L)'
;MALSLLFLVTSACSSQTVKLVQPQSGATAECSASGFGFSAAWVEETLGGCARPYESRGYVRLDRLTPEQRADLERRGLLPR
;
A
#
# COMPACT_ATOMS: atom_id res chain seq x y z
N MET A 1 21.89 -23.56 -20.30
CA MET A 1 21.65 -22.14 -20.49
C MET A 1 20.18 -21.75 -20.62
N ALA A 2 19.30 -22.70 -20.46
CA ALA A 2 17.86 -22.43 -20.56
C ALA A 2 17.24 -21.97 -19.25
N LEU A 3 18.01 -21.87 -18.18
CA LEU A 3 17.48 -21.55 -16.86
C LEU A 3 16.99 -20.11 -16.70
N SER A 4 17.52 -19.21 -17.50
CA SER A 4 17.17 -17.80 -17.39
C SER A 4 15.78 -17.48 -17.89
N LEU A 5 15.14 -18.37 -18.63
CA LEU A 5 13.82 -18.15 -19.18
C LEU A 5 12.69 -18.37 -18.18
N LEU A 6 12.97 -19.01 -17.07
CA LEU A 6 11.96 -19.33 -16.08
C LEU A 6 11.45 -18.12 -15.30
N PHE A 7 12.20 -17.05 -15.27
CA PHE A 7 11.82 -15.87 -14.51
C PHE A 7 10.79 -14.99 -15.20
N LEU A 8 10.51 -15.23 -16.46
CA LEU A 8 9.57 -14.40 -17.20
C LEU A 8 8.12 -14.75 -16.94
N VAL A 9 7.87 -15.84 -16.26
CA VAL A 9 6.51 -16.36 -16.08
C VAL A 9 5.82 -15.79 -14.84
N THR A 10 6.56 -15.11 -13.97
CA THR A 10 6.05 -14.70 -12.65
C THR A 10 5.29 -13.40 -12.62
N SER A 11 5.16 -12.70 -13.75
CA SER A 11 4.53 -11.38 -13.77
C SER A 11 3.10 -11.39 -14.31
N ALA A 12 2.45 -12.53 -14.33
CA ALA A 12 1.14 -12.66 -14.94
C ALA A 12 0.02 -12.00 -14.15
N CYS A 13 0.17 -11.86 -12.84
CA CYS A 13 -0.85 -11.26 -11.98
C CYS A 13 -0.34 -9.93 -11.42
N SER A 14 -1.18 -8.92 -11.49
CA SER A 14 -0.90 -7.63 -10.87
C SER A 14 -1.62 -7.55 -9.55
N SER A 15 -0.93 -7.18 -8.50
CA SER A 15 -1.55 -6.89 -7.23
C SER A 15 -0.86 -5.67 -6.63
N GLN A 16 -1.67 -4.79 -6.06
CA GLN A 16 -1.21 -3.59 -5.39
C GLN A 16 -1.85 -3.53 -4.01
N THR A 17 -1.05 -3.22 -3.02
CA THR A 17 -1.54 -3.07 -1.66
C THR A 17 -1.06 -1.73 -1.12
N VAL A 18 -1.99 -0.98 -0.53
CA VAL A 18 -1.69 0.28 0.15
C VAL A 18 -1.99 0.10 1.62
N LYS A 19 -1.00 0.36 2.45
CA LYS A 19 -1.18 0.34 3.90
C LYS A 19 -1.35 1.75 4.40
N LEU A 20 -2.25 1.90 5.38
CA LEU A 20 -2.53 3.18 6.01
C LEU A 20 -2.35 3.02 7.51
N VAL A 21 -2.00 4.11 8.16
CA VAL A 21 -1.86 4.15 9.60
C VAL A 21 -2.45 5.45 10.13
N GLN A 22 -3.10 5.37 11.28
CA GLN A 22 -3.52 6.56 11.98
C GLN A 22 -2.40 6.98 12.92
N PRO A 23 -1.73 8.14 12.67
CA PRO A 23 -0.53 8.48 13.45
C PRO A 23 -0.76 8.66 14.93
N GLN A 24 -1.98 9.01 15.34
CA GLN A 24 -2.26 9.24 16.76
C GLN A 24 -2.38 7.96 17.55
N SER A 25 -3.07 6.96 17.00
CA SER A 25 -3.38 5.73 17.72
C SER A 25 -2.54 4.54 17.31
N GLY A 26 -1.93 4.60 16.12
CA GLY A 26 -1.23 3.46 15.54
C GLY A 26 -2.14 2.44 14.88
N ALA A 27 -3.44 2.71 14.84
CA ALA A 27 -4.37 1.82 14.14
C ALA A 27 -4.01 1.74 12.66
N THR A 28 -4.16 0.56 12.08
CA THR A 28 -3.77 0.32 10.69
C THR A 28 -4.95 -0.13 9.86
N ALA A 29 -4.86 0.15 8.57
CA ALA A 29 -5.82 -0.34 7.59
C ALA A 29 -5.06 -0.72 6.33
N GLU A 30 -5.67 -1.52 5.50
CA GLU A 30 -5.04 -2.00 4.28
C GLU A 30 -6.06 -2.00 3.15
N CYS A 31 -5.66 -1.45 2.01
CA CYS A 31 -6.44 -1.49 0.79
C CYS A 31 -5.65 -2.27 -0.26
N SER A 32 -6.30 -3.17 -0.94
CA SER A 32 -5.65 -3.95 -1.97
C SER A 32 -6.50 -4.00 -3.23
N ALA A 33 -5.83 -4.02 -4.36
CA ALA A 33 -6.44 -4.28 -5.65
C ALA A 33 -5.60 -5.32 -6.35
N SER A 34 -6.23 -6.39 -6.80
CA SER A 34 -5.55 -7.44 -7.53
C SER A 34 -6.39 -7.82 -8.73
N GLY A 35 -5.72 -8.24 -9.80
CA GLY A 35 -6.41 -8.62 -10.99
C GLY A 35 -5.43 -8.96 -12.09
N PHE A 36 -5.98 -9.48 -13.15
CA PHE A 36 -5.23 -9.91 -14.30
C PHE A 36 -5.59 -9.02 -15.48
N GLY A 37 -4.59 -8.35 -16.05
CA GLY A 37 -4.81 -7.53 -17.22
C GLY A 37 -5.43 -6.17 -16.97
N PHE A 38 -5.48 -5.71 -15.74
CA PHE A 38 -5.99 -4.38 -15.44
C PHE A 38 -4.93 -3.31 -15.65
N SER A 39 -5.38 -2.13 -16.06
CA SER A 39 -4.49 -0.99 -16.25
C SER A 39 -4.06 -0.39 -14.91
N ALA A 40 -2.94 0.33 -14.92
CA ALA A 40 -2.47 1.06 -13.75
C ALA A 40 -3.50 2.09 -13.28
N ALA A 41 -4.18 2.73 -14.22
CA ALA A 41 -5.20 3.73 -13.89
C ALA A 41 -6.36 3.10 -13.12
N TRP A 42 -6.79 1.91 -13.52
CA TRP A 42 -7.85 1.20 -12.81
C TRP A 42 -7.44 0.84 -11.39
N VAL A 43 -6.20 0.36 -11.23
CA VAL A 43 -5.66 0.00 -9.90
C VAL A 43 -5.60 1.24 -9.01
N GLU A 44 -5.11 2.36 -9.51
CA GLU A 44 -5.04 3.60 -8.76
C GLU A 44 -6.43 4.07 -8.32
N GLU A 45 -7.40 4.02 -9.18
CA GLU A 45 -8.76 4.43 -8.87
C GLU A 45 -9.39 3.53 -7.80
N THR A 46 -9.19 2.23 -7.91
CA THR A 46 -9.71 1.27 -6.95
C THR A 46 -9.10 1.47 -5.57
N LEU A 47 -7.77 1.64 -5.51
CA LEU A 47 -7.08 1.88 -4.25
C LEU A 47 -7.49 3.22 -3.63
N GLY A 48 -7.64 4.26 -4.46
CA GLY A 48 -8.09 5.56 -3.99
C GLY A 48 -9.49 5.50 -3.41
N GLY A 49 -10.40 4.78 -4.04
CA GLY A 49 -11.74 4.60 -3.53
C GLY A 49 -11.80 3.90 -2.19
N CYS A 50 -10.88 2.94 -1.97
CA CYS A 50 -10.76 2.27 -0.67
C CYS A 50 -10.11 3.18 0.37
N ALA A 51 -9.07 3.93 0.01
CA ALA A 51 -8.30 4.72 0.95
C ALA A 51 -9.01 5.98 1.45
N ARG A 52 -9.83 6.60 0.60
CA ARG A 52 -10.48 7.87 0.94
C ARG A 52 -11.29 7.85 2.24
N PRO A 53 -12.13 6.83 2.51
CA PRO A 53 -12.85 6.79 3.78
C PRO A 53 -11.92 6.73 4.99
N TYR A 54 -10.79 6.05 4.87
CA TYR A 54 -9.82 5.99 5.94
C TYR A 54 -9.10 7.32 6.10
N GLU A 55 -8.73 7.95 4.99
CA GLU A 55 -8.07 9.26 5.04
C GLU A 55 -8.95 10.30 5.70
N SER A 56 -10.25 10.25 5.47
CA SER A 56 -11.20 11.15 6.12
C SER A 56 -11.29 10.95 7.63
N ARG A 57 -10.83 9.80 8.12
CA ARG A 57 -10.79 9.48 9.55
C ARG A 57 -9.42 9.74 10.17
N GLY A 58 -8.50 10.36 9.42
CA GLY A 58 -7.18 10.68 9.91
C GLY A 58 -6.09 9.67 9.59
N TYR A 59 -6.41 8.62 8.85
CA TYR A 59 -5.40 7.67 8.39
C TYR A 59 -4.57 8.29 7.28
N VAL A 60 -3.31 7.90 7.22
CA VAL A 60 -2.37 8.36 6.21
C VAL A 60 -1.74 7.16 5.54
N ARG A 61 -1.61 7.21 4.23
CA ARG A 61 -0.91 6.16 3.49
C ARG A 61 0.55 6.15 3.90
N LEU A 62 1.13 4.95 4.06
CA LEU A 62 2.52 4.83 4.48
C LEU A 62 3.49 5.55 3.53
N ASP A 63 3.20 5.53 2.24
CA ASP A 63 4.05 6.19 1.24
C ASP A 63 3.91 7.71 1.25
N ARG A 64 2.97 8.26 2.02
CA ARG A 64 2.75 9.70 2.14
C ARG A 64 3.00 10.24 3.53
N LEU A 65 3.55 9.42 4.42
CA LEU A 65 3.95 9.90 5.74
C LEU A 65 5.05 10.94 5.61
N THR A 66 4.93 12.02 6.38
CA THR A 66 6.04 12.96 6.48
C THR A 66 7.20 12.31 7.26
N PRO A 67 8.44 12.80 7.08
CA PRO A 67 9.56 12.26 7.86
C PRO A 67 9.32 12.35 9.37
N GLU A 68 8.67 13.39 9.84
CA GLU A 68 8.36 13.58 11.26
C GLU A 68 7.34 12.53 11.74
N GLN A 69 6.30 12.28 10.96
CA GLN A 69 5.32 11.26 11.29
C GLN A 69 5.94 9.88 11.34
N ARG A 70 6.78 9.57 10.37
CA ARG A 70 7.47 8.28 10.31
C ARG A 70 8.39 8.10 11.51
N ALA A 71 9.19 9.11 11.84
CA ALA A 71 10.08 9.04 12.98
C ALA A 71 9.32 8.87 14.30
N ASP A 72 8.20 9.58 14.45
CA ASP A 72 7.37 9.46 15.63
C ASP A 72 6.79 8.05 15.79
N LEU A 73 6.27 7.49 14.70
CA LEU A 73 5.72 6.14 14.73
C LEU A 73 6.81 5.10 15.02
N GLU A 74 8.02 5.29 14.49
CA GLU A 74 9.14 4.41 14.78
C GLU A 74 9.49 4.44 16.26
N ARG A 75 9.56 5.64 16.84
CA ARG A 75 9.88 5.78 18.26
C ARG A 75 8.85 5.09 19.15
N ARG A 76 7.60 5.11 18.76
CA ARG A 76 6.52 4.48 19.51
C ARG A 76 6.34 3.00 19.20
N GLY A 77 7.10 2.47 18.24
CA GLY A 77 6.98 1.08 17.83
C GLY A 77 5.70 0.77 17.08
N LEU A 78 5.08 1.77 16.46
CA LEU A 78 3.79 1.64 15.79
C LEU A 78 3.87 1.67 14.27
N LEU A 79 5.06 1.80 13.71
CA LEU A 79 5.22 1.86 12.27
C LEU A 79 4.97 0.48 11.66
N PRO A 80 3.96 0.33 10.78
CA PRO A 80 3.70 -0.94 10.11
C PRO A 80 4.82 -1.31 9.15
N ARG A 81 5.03 -2.58 8.93
CA ARG A 81 6.02 -3.09 7.98
C ARG A 81 5.37 -3.75 6.79
#